data_576f5d867a313b2eca05a2c5fb927a9b
#
_entry.id   576f5d867a313b2eca05a2c5fb927a9b
#
_cell.length_a   1.000
_cell.length_b   1.000
_cell.length_c   1.000
_cell.angle_alpha   90.00
_cell.angle_beta   90.00
_cell.angle_gamma   90.00
#
_symmetry.space_group_name_H-M   'P 1'
#
loop_
_entity.id
_entity.type
_entity.pdbx_description
1 polymer ?
#
loop_
_entity_poly.entity_id
_entity_poly.type
_entity_poly.pdbx_seq_one_letter_code
_entity_poly.pdbx_strand_id
1 'polypeptide(L)'
;MPAIPAEFRNVTAVAKANVYFDGKVVSHTILLPDGARKTLGLIYPGKYHFGTDKAERMEIVAGQCAVKLDGQPAVKTYAAGQSFEVPAKSGFDIEVKVAICEYICSYL
;
A
#
# COMPACT_ATOMS: atom_id res chain seq x y z
N MET A 1 17.61 0.03 -7.04
CA MET A 1 16.17 0.29 -6.76
C MET A 1 15.88 1.75 -6.98
N PRO A 2 14.83 2.09 -7.73
CA PRO A 2 14.42 3.47 -7.79
C PRO A 2 13.98 3.95 -6.42
N ALA A 3 14.27 5.19 -6.12
CA ALA A 3 13.81 5.81 -4.89
C ALA A 3 12.28 5.92 -4.91
N ILE A 4 11.68 5.80 -3.71
CA ILE A 4 10.23 6.00 -3.58
C ILE A 4 9.93 7.48 -3.77
N PRO A 5 8.97 7.84 -4.64
CA PRO A 5 8.65 9.24 -4.88
C PRO A 5 8.16 9.93 -3.60
N ALA A 6 8.61 11.16 -3.39
CA ALA A 6 8.11 11.98 -2.29
C ALA A 6 6.82 12.70 -2.66
N GLU A 7 6.58 12.89 -3.95
CA GLU A 7 5.41 13.62 -4.44
C GLU A 7 5.05 13.18 -5.86
N PHE A 8 3.83 13.48 -6.24
CA PHE A 8 3.35 13.26 -7.62
C PHE A 8 2.83 14.57 -8.17
N ARG A 9 3.26 14.92 -9.38
CA ARG A 9 2.84 16.14 -10.07
C ARG A 9 1.93 15.80 -11.25
N ASN A 10 1.07 16.75 -11.62
CA ASN A 10 0.18 16.64 -12.76
C ASN A 10 -0.71 15.40 -12.69
N VAL A 11 -1.18 15.07 -11.50
CA VAL A 11 -2.07 13.96 -11.27
C VAL A 11 -3.49 14.44 -11.01
N THR A 12 -4.45 13.57 -11.30
CA THR A 12 -5.84 13.78 -10.87
C THR A 12 -6.00 13.09 -9.53
N ALA A 13 -6.41 13.82 -8.51
CA ALA A 13 -6.72 13.25 -7.21
C ALA A 13 -8.23 13.01 -7.10
N VAL A 14 -8.63 11.79 -6.79
CA VAL A 14 -10.03 11.48 -6.55
C VAL A 14 -10.39 11.92 -5.14
N ALA A 15 -11.37 12.81 -5.01
CA ALA A 15 -11.68 13.44 -3.73
C ALA A 15 -12.21 12.45 -2.70
N LYS A 16 -13.02 11.49 -3.13
CA LYS A 16 -13.60 10.51 -2.21
C LYS A 16 -12.57 9.47 -1.81
N ALA A 17 -12.38 9.29 -0.51
CA ALA A 17 -11.46 8.30 0.03
C ALA A 17 -11.97 6.88 -0.16
N ASN A 18 -11.04 5.93 -0.22
CA ASN A 18 -11.30 4.50 -0.09
C ASN A 18 -11.12 4.18 1.40
N VAL A 19 -12.17 3.71 2.04
CA VAL A 19 -12.18 3.48 3.49
C VAL A 19 -12.37 1.99 3.75
N TYR A 20 -11.46 1.40 4.51
CA TYR A 20 -11.50 -0.01 4.88
C TYR A 20 -11.40 -0.16 6.39
N PHE A 21 -11.94 -1.26 6.92
CA PHE A 21 -11.82 -1.63 8.34
C PHE A 21 -12.25 -0.49 9.28
N ASP A 22 -13.41 0.08 9.01
CA ASP A 22 -14.01 1.15 9.83
C ASP A 22 -13.09 2.38 9.96
N GLY A 23 -12.36 2.71 8.90
CA GLY A 23 -11.49 3.89 8.87
C GLY A 23 -10.07 3.65 9.34
N LYS A 24 -9.71 2.41 9.68
CA LYS A 24 -8.34 2.11 10.12
C LYS A 24 -7.35 2.03 8.95
N VAL A 25 -7.85 1.84 7.75
CA VAL A 25 -7.06 1.93 6.51
C VAL A 25 -7.82 2.86 5.57
N VAL A 26 -7.14 3.92 5.13
CA VAL A 26 -7.73 4.93 4.25
C VAL A 26 -6.75 5.25 3.14
N SER A 27 -7.24 5.33 1.91
CA SER A 27 -6.41 5.77 0.79
C SER A 27 -7.18 6.70 -0.12
N HIS A 28 -6.44 7.49 -0.90
CA HIS A 28 -6.98 8.27 -2.00
C HIS A 28 -6.37 7.81 -3.31
N THR A 29 -7.21 7.70 -4.32
CA THR A 29 -6.78 7.33 -5.67
C THR A 29 -6.21 8.53 -6.39
N ILE A 30 -5.08 8.34 -7.05
CA ILE A 30 -4.55 9.32 -8.01
C ILE A 30 -4.45 8.67 -9.39
N LEU A 31 -4.69 9.48 -10.41
CA LEU A 31 -4.55 9.07 -11.80
C LEU A 31 -3.41 9.86 -12.41
N LEU A 32 -2.44 9.15 -12.97
CA LEU A 32 -1.27 9.74 -13.60
C LEU A 32 -1.60 10.20 -15.03
N PRO A 33 -0.78 11.08 -15.64
CA PRO A 33 -1.04 11.55 -17.00
C PRO A 33 -1.16 10.44 -18.05
N ASP A 34 -0.47 9.31 -17.85
CA ASP A 34 -0.55 8.16 -18.77
C ASP A 34 -1.74 7.25 -18.52
N GLY A 35 -2.60 7.61 -17.57
CA GLY A 35 -3.77 6.81 -17.19
C GLY A 35 -3.50 5.76 -16.12
N ALA A 36 -2.27 5.60 -15.67
CA ALA A 36 -1.95 4.67 -14.59
C ALA A 36 -2.62 5.10 -13.30
N ARG A 37 -3.03 4.12 -12.50
CA ARG A 37 -3.70 4.36 -11.23
C ARG A 37 -2.80 3.94 -10.08
N LYS A 38 -2.72 4.80 -9.06
CA LYS A 38 -2.08 4.49 -7.79
C LYS A 38 -2.98 4.92 -6.65
N THR A 39 -2.73 4.42 -5.46
CA THR A 39 -3.39 4.92 -4.25
C THR A 39 -2.32 5.37 -3.25
N LEU A 40 -2.64 6.42 -2.50
CA LEU A 40 -1.80 6.93 -1.42
C LEU A 40 -2.57 6.70 -0.13
N GLY A 41 -1.99 5.93 0.78
CA GLY A 41 -2.76 5.45 1.91
C GLY A 41 -2.08 5.52 3.25
N LEU A 42 -2.92 5.39 4.27
CA LEU A 42 -2.55 5.34 5.68
C LEU A 42 -3.08 4.06 6.27
N ILE A 43 -2.25 3.37 7.07
CA ILE A 43 -2.65 2.18 7.81
C ILE A 43 -2.40 2.46 9.29
N TYR A 44 -3.47 2.47 10.08
CA TYR A 44 -3.38 2.63 11.53
C TYR A 44 -2.96 1.32 12.19
N PRO A 45 -2.46 1.34 13.42
CA PRO A 45 -2.08 0.10 14.11
C PRO A 45 -3.18 -0.93 14.12
N GLY A 46 -2.83 -2.18 13.82
CA GLY A 46 -3.76 -3.30 13.73
C GLY A 46 -3.25 -4.36 12.78
N LYS A 47 -4.07 -5.40 12.61
CA LYS A 47 -3.81 -6.50 11.68
C LYS A 47 -4.91 -6.54 10.64
N TYR A 48 -4.52 -6.65 9.36
CA TYR A 48 -5.46 -6.60 8.25
C TYR A 48 -5.08 -7.63 7.19
N HIS A 49 -6.08 -8.06 6.43
CA HIS A 49 -5.87 -8.89 5.24
C HIS A 49 -6.42 -8.16 4.02
N PHE A 50 -5.63 -8.11 2.94
CA PHE A 50 -6.04 -7.55 1.67
C PHE A 50 -5.88 -8.60 0.58
N GLY A 51 -6.90 -8.70 -0.29
CA GLY A 51 -6.83 -9.50 -1.49
C GLY A 51 -6.42 -8.65 -2.69
N THR A 52 -5.85 -9.29 -3.71
CA THR A 52 -5.47 -8.63 -4.95
C THR A 52 -6.25 -9.20 -6.12
N ASP A 53 -6.65 -8.33 -7.04
CA ASP A 53 -7.14 -8.71 -8.36
C ASP A 53 -5.98 -8.67 -9.35
N LYS A 54 -5.35 -7.50 -9.48
CA LYS A 54 -4.10 -7.33 -10.24
C LYS A 54 -2.92 -7.40 -9.29
N ALA A 55 -1.74 -7.69 -9.83
CA ALA A 55 -0.52 -7.59 -9.06
C ALA A 55 -0.32 -6.16 -8.57
N GLU A 56 0.27 -6.01 -7.39
CA GLU A 56 0.44 -4.71 -6.74
C GLU A 56 1.87 -4.56 -6.26
N ARG A 57 2.37 -3.31 -6.31
CA ARG A 57 3.59 -2.94 -5.61
C ARG A 57 3.23 -1.98 -4.50
N MET A 58 3.67 -2.32 -3.29
CA MET A 58 3.49 -1.50 -2.10
C MET A 58 4.83 -0.87 -1.74
N GLU A 59 4.88 0.45 -1.79
CA GLU A 59 6.06 1.22 -1.38
C GLU A 59 5.78 1.91 -0.06
N ILE A 60 6.63 1.71 0.94
CA ILE A 60 6.43 2.26 2.27
C ILE A 60 7.09 3.63 2.34
N VAL A 61 6.27 4.66 2.59
CA VAL A 61 6.69 6.06 2.63
C VAL A 61 7.10 6.47 4.04
N ALA A 62 6.37 5.98 5.05
CA ALA A 62 6.63 6.31 6.45
C ALA A 62 6.14 5.16 7.34
N GLY A 63 6.76 5.02 8.50
CA GLY A 63 6.42 3.95 9.44
C GLY A 63 7.00 2.62 9.04
N GLN A 64 6.40 1.54 9.54
CA GLN A 64 6.82 0.18 9.19
C GLN A 64 5.65 -0.78 9.35
N CYS A 65 5.77 -1.94 8.69
CA CYS A 65 4.75 -2.98 8.72
C CYS A 65 5.40 -4.36 8.64
N ALA A 66 4.68 -5.37 9.12
CA ALA A 66 5.04 -6.78 8.96
C ALA A 66 4.06 -7.40 7.98
N VAL A 67 4.57 -8.10 6.97
CA VAL A 67 3.77 -8.62 5.85
C VAL A 67 4.01 -10.11 5.68
N LYS A 68 2.92 -10.86 5.51
CA LYS A 68 2.95 -12.27 5.12
C LYS A 68 2.13 -12.42 3.85
N LEU A 69 2.77 -12.83 2.77
CA LEU A 69 2.06 -13.12 1.51
C LEU A 69 1.28 -14.42 1.64
N ASP A 70 0.10 -14.47 1.03
CA ASP A 70 -0.74 -15.67 1.05
C ASP A 70 0.03 -16.85 0.43
N GLY A 71 -0.06 -17.99 1.09
CA GLY A 71 0.62 -19.21 0.64
C GLY A 71 2.10 -19.26 0.99
N GLN A 72 2.66 -18.24 1.64
CA GLN A 72 4.06 -18.24 2.06
C GLN A 72 4.15 -18.20 3.57
N PRO A 73 5.08 -18.96 4.17
CA PRO A 73 5.16 -19.02 5.64
C PRO A 73 5.91 -17.84 6.27
N ALA A 74 6.73 -17.14 5.49
CA ALA A 74 7.61 -16.11 6.04
C ALA A 74 6.89 -14.80 6.26
N VAL A 75 7.12 -14.16 7.41
CA VAL A 75 6.73 -12.79 7.70
C VAL A 75 7.95 -11.91 7.50
N LYS A 76 7.80 -10.83 6.71
CA LYS A 76 8.87 -9.88 6.45
C LYS A 76 8.46 -8.49 6.90
N THR A 77 9.40 -7.75 7.45
CA THR A 77 9.16 -6.37 7.89
C THR A 77 9.69 -5.39 6.84
N TYR A 78 8.89 -4.38 6.56
CA TYR A 78 9.24 -3.30 5.62
C TYR A 78 9.09 -1.96 6.33
N ALA A 79 10.08 -1.10 6.16
CA ALA A 79 10.09 0.25 6.71
C ALA A 79 10.15 1.28 5.58
N ALA A 80 10.11 2.56 5.95
CA ALA A 80 10.20 3.65 4.98
C ALA A 80 11.39 3.46 4.03
N GLY A 81 11.14 3.60 2.73
CA GLY A 81 12.13 3.40 1.69
C GLY A 81 12.17 2.00 1.11
N GLN A 82 11.42 1.06 1.68
CA GLN A 82 11.36 -0.33 1.21
C GLN A 82 10.03 -0.61 0.51
N SER A 83 9.99 -1.67 -0.28
CA SER A 83 8.80 -2.06 -1.03
C SER A 83 8.67 -3.55 -1.11
N PHE A 84 7.45 -4.01 -1.42
CA PHE A 84 7.18 -5.41 -1.72
C PHE A 84 6.12 -5.50 -2.81
N GLU A 85 6.09 -6.64 -3.49
CA GLU A 85 5.11 -6.92 -4.54
C GLU A 85 4.23 -8.08 -4.13
N VAL A 86 2.96 -8.01 -4.54
CA VAL A 86 1.96 -9.03 -4.29
C VAL A 86 1.46 -9.53 -5.64
N PRO A 87 1.43 -10.87 -5.87
CA PRO A 87 0.92 -11.41 -7.13
C PRO A 87 -0.54 -11.08 -7.36
N ALA A 88 -0.97 -11.14 -8.62
CA ALA A 88 -2.38 -11.05 -8.98
C ALA A 88 -3.16 -12.23 -8.38
N LYS A 89 -4.43 -12.01 -8.08
CA LYS A 89 -5.36 -13.02 -7.56
C LYS A 89 -4.81 -13.76 -6.34
N SER A 90 -4.22 -13.00 -5.44
CA SER A 90 -3.60 -13.48 -4.22
C SER A 90 -4.00 -12.57 -3.06
N GLY A 91 -3.12 -12.36 -2.11
CA GLY A 91 -3.36 -11.47 -0.98
C GLY A 91 -2.20 -11.46 -0.02
N PHE A 92 -2.38 -10.70 1.05
CA PHE A 92 -1.37 -10.60 2.10
C PHE A 92 -2.00 -10.17 3.42
N ASP A 93 -1.36 -10.63 4.50
CA ASP A 93 -1.62 -10.10 5.83
C ASP A 93 -0.63 -8.98 6.11
N ILE A 94 -1.09 -7.91 6.72
CA ILE A 94 -0.23 -6.79 7.10
C ILE A 94 -0.55 -6.38 8.54
N GLU A 95 0.50 -6.22 9.32
CA GLU A 95 0.40 -5.77 10.70
C GLU A 95 1.19 -4.48 10.89
N VAL A 96 0.54 -3.47 11.47
CA VAL A 96 1.17 -2.22 11.90
C VAL A 96 1.08 -2.18 13.42
N LYS A 97 2.21 -2.12 14.12
CA LYS A 97 2.27 -2.22 15.58
C LYS A 97 2.25 -0.88 16.26
N VAL A 98 3.02 0.06 15.76
CA VAL A 98 3.21 1.38 16.38
C VAL A 98 3.19 2.43 15.29
N ALA A 99 2.52 3.54 15.55
CA ALA A 99 2.39 4.67 14.63
C ALA A 99 1.66 4.28 13.33
N ILE A 100 1.47 5.25 12.45
CA ILE A 100 0.79 5.04 11.19
C ILE A 100 1.82 4.64 10.13
N CYS A 101 1.49 3.61 9.34
CA CYS A 101 2.26 3.23 8.17
C CYS A 101 1.66 3.90 6.94
N GLU A 102 2.47 4.61 6.16
CA GLU A 102 2.02 5.29 4.94
C GLU A 102 2.60 4.59 3.72
N TYR A 103 1.80 4.46 2.68
CA TYR A 103 2.19 3.67 1.53
C TYR A 103 1.72 4.28 0.21
N ILE A 104 2.42 3.88 -0.86
CA ILE A 104 1.97 4.08 -2.24
C ILE A 104 1.68 2.68 -2.79
N CYS A 105 0.48 2.47 -3.30
CA CYS A 105 0.12 1.22 -3.98
C CYS A 105 0.05 1.47 -5.47
N SER A 106 0.83 0.72 -6.24
CA SER A 106 0.80 0.74 -7.70
C SER A 106 0.17 -0.56 -8.20
N TYR A 107 -0.74 -0.45 -9.16
CA TYR A 107 -1.33 -1.61 -9.83
C TYR A 107 -0.51 -1.96 -11.05
N LEU A 108 -0.03 -3.16 -11.12
CA LEU A 108 0.93 -3.61 -12.15
C LEU A 108 0.25 -4.31 -13.31
#